data_cacf50b381c673eedef2376e518096e8
#
_entry.id   cacf50b381c673eedef2376e518096e8
#
_cell.length_a   1.000
_cell.length_b   1.000
_cell.length_c   1.000
_cell.angle_alpha   90.00
_cell.angle_beta   90.00
_cell.angle_gamma   90.00
#
_symmetry.space_group_name_H-M   'P 1'
#
loop_
_entity.id
_entity.type
_entity.pdbx_description
1 polymer ?
#
loop_
_entity_poly.entity_id
_entity_poly.type
_entity_poly.pdbx_seq_one_letter_code
_entity_poly.pdbx_strand_id
1 'polypeptide(L)'
;MNILDKILKEKEFEVENLKKSFPLEQLQSGIIEKKYDVRSLYNALNNNDTKIIAEIKKASPSKGIIQQDFQPLQIAMEYFNGGASAISILTDEKFFQGKIDYITAIRAIIDIPILRKDFIIDDYQIYQSKFYGADAILLIGKALSLEKLISLFEISQELNLDVIYEVHDEDDFNKGIKAGVKIFGVNNRNLENFDVDNANVLNFIDKIPNNSILISESGINSKNDLDILVNSGVKNFLIGEYLMISPNKELTLNNLLK
;
A
#
# COMPACT_ATOMS: atom_id res chain seq x y z
N MET A 1 4.10 -24.53 -4.34
CA MET A 1 4.41 -23.10 -4.57
C MET A 1 3.12 -22.34 -4.35
N ASN A 2 3.06 -21.53 -3.30
CA ASN A 2 1.90 -20.69 -2.99
C ASN A 2 1.81 -19.52 -3.97
N ILE A 3 0.78 -18.67 -3.85
CA ILE A 3 0.58 -17.54 -4.80
C ILE A 3 1.68 -16.48 -4.64
N LEU A 4 2.12 -16.21 -3.42
CA LEU A 4 3.19 -15.23 -3.16
C LEU A 4 4.50 -15.66 -3.84
N ASP A 5 4.90 -16.93 -3.71
CA ASP A 5 6.12 -17.45 -4.37
C ASP A 5 6.07 -17.27 -5.89
N LYS A 6 4.88 -17.48 -6.50
CA LYS A 6 4.71 -17.29 -7.95
C LYS A 6 4.86 -15.83 -8.35
N ILE A 7 4.29 -14.92 -7.54
CA ILE A 7 4.38 -13.49 -7.76
C ILE A 7 5.84 -13.01 -7.62
N LEU A 8 6.53 -13.43 -6.56
CA LEU A 8 7.92 -13.03 -6.32
C LEU A 8 8.84 -13.49 -7.45
N LYS A 9 8.70 -14.74 -7.90
CA LYS A 9 9.49 -15.25 -9.03
C LYS A 9 9.26 -14.46 -10.33
N GLU A 10 8.01 -14.07 -10.59
CA GLU A 10 7.70 -13.22 -11.75
C GLU A 10 8.29 -11.83 -11.59
N LYS A 11 8.23 -11.27 -10.37
CA LYS A 11 8.76 -9.95 -10.07
C LYS A 11 10.28 -9.88 -10.22
N GLU A 12 11.01 -10.94 -9.85
CA GLU A 12 12.46 -11.05 -10.14
C GLU A 12 12.74 -10.88 -11.62
N PHE A 13 12.01 -11.63 -12.47
CA PHE A 13 12.15 -11.56 -13.93
C PHE A 13 11.76 -10.17 -14.49
N GLU A 14 10.68 -9.59 -13.99
CA GLU A 14 10.22 -8.25 -14.36
C GLU A 14 11.30 -7.19 -14.07
N VAL A 15 11.84 -7.20 -12.85
CA VAL A 15 12.89 -6.25 -12.42
C VAL A 15 14.16 -6.39 -13.24
N GLU A 16 14.61 -7.63 -13.52
CA GLU A 16 15.78 -7.85 -14.38
C GLU A 16 15.60 -7.25 -15.78
N ASN A 17 14.41 -7.38 -16.36
CA ASN A 17 14.11 -6.79 -17.68
C ASN A 17 14.01 -5.26 -17.61
N LEU A 18 13.42 -4.72 -16.57
CA LEU A 18 13.33 -3.27 -16.35
C LEU A 18 14.72 -2.65 -16.22
N LYS A 19 15.63 -3.25 -15.45
CA LYS A 19 17.04 -2.80 -15.32
C LYS A 19 17.77 -2.73 -16.66
N LYS A 20 17.46 -3.64 -17.59
CA LYS A 20 18.06 -3.65 -18.94
C LYS A 20 17.47 -2.57 -19.86
N SER A 21 16.15 -2.35 -19.77
CA SER A 21 15.45 -1.42 -20.66
C SER A 21 15.52 0.04 -20.17
N PHE A 22 15.58 0.25 -18.87
CA PHE A 22 15.64 1.57 -18.23
C PHE A 22 16.63 1.52 -17.05
N PRO A 23 17.93 1.77 -17.28
CA PRO A 23 18.97 1.65 -16.24
C PRO A 23 18.74 2.53 -15.01
N LEU A 24 19.27 2.09 -13.86
CA LEU A 24 19.12 2.77 -12.56
C LEU A 24 19.57 4.24 -12.60
N GLU A 25 20.64 4.52 -13.33
CA GLU A 25 21.21 5.87 -13.46
C GLU A 25 20.22 6.84 -14.13
N GLN A 26 19.36 6.35 -15.02
CA GLN A 26 18.30 7.15 -15.64
C GLN A 26 17.19 7.46 -14.64
N LEU A 27 16.82 6.51 -13.77
CA LEU A 27 15.89 6.76 -12.67
C LEU A 27 16.44 7.83 -11.72
N GLN A 28 17.69 7.69 -11.29
CA GLN A 28 18.37 8.62 -10.38
C GLN A 28 18.44 10.04 -10.96
N SER A 29 18.85 10.17 -12.21
CA SER A 29 18.89 11.46 -12.91
C SER A 29 17.50 12.11 -13.00
N GLY A 30 16.49 11.32 -13.39
CA GLY A 30 15.12 11.83 -13.52
C GLY A 30 14.47 12.20 -12.18
N ILE A 31 14.85 11.56 -11.06
CA ILE A 31 14.40 11.96 -9.71
C ILE A 31 14.89 13.39 -9.39
N ILE A 32 16.16 13.69 -9.72
CA ILE A 32 16.76 15.02 -9.48
C ILE A 32 16.04 16.09 -10.32
N GLU A 33 15.66 15.77 -11.54
CA GLU A 33 14.98 16.68 -12.46
C GLU A 33 13.52 16.96 -12.05
N LYS A 34 12.77 15.90 -11.70
CA LYS A 34 11.32 15.97 -11.46
C LYS A 34 10.94 16.71 -10.16
N LYS A 35 11.73 16.61 -9.12
CA LYS A 35 11.57 17.30 -7.80
C LYS A 35 10.13 17.33 -7.28
N TYR A 36 9.51 16.17 -7.12
CA TYR A 36 8.17 16.10 -6.54
C TYR A 36 8.17 16.60 -5.08
N ASP A 37 7.14 17.38 -4.73
CA ASP A 37 6.88 17.75 -3.33
C ASP A 37 6.62 16.48 -2.51
N VAL A 38 7.18 16.44 -1.30
CA VAL A 38 6.99 15.31 -0.39
C VAL A 38 5.62 15.42 0.29
N ARG A 39 4.80 14.39 0.15
CA ARG A 39 3.52 14.23 0.83
C ARG A 39 3.65 13.07 1.81
N SER A 40 3.84 13.38 3.09
CA SER A 40 4.08 12.33 4.09
C SER A 40 2.81 11.53 4.38
N LEU A 41 2.86 10.23 4.11
CA LEU A 41 1.82 9.28 4.49
C LEU A 41 1.75 9.17 6.03
N TYR A 42 2.92 9.15 6.70
CA TYR A 42 2.97 9.13 8.16
C TYR A 42 2.17 10.30 8.76
N ASN A 43 2.41 11.53 8.30
CA ASN A 43 1.69 12.70 8.81
C ASN A 43 0.20 12.67 8.49
N ALA A 44 -0.19 12.17 7.32
CA ALA A 44 -1.61 12.04 6.92
C ALA A 44 -2.38 11.07 7.81
N LEU A 45 -1.70 10.06 8.36
CA LEU A 45 -2.30 9.01 9.20
C LEU A 45 -2.11 9.26 10.71
N ASN A 46 -1.15 10.08 11.12
CA ASN A 46 -0.76 10.27 12.53
C ASN A 46 -1.64 11.31 13.22
N ASN A 47 -2.91 10.97 13.41
CA ASN A 47 -3.83 11.76 14.24
C ASN A 47 -4.88 10.85 14.91
N ASN A 48 -5.81 11.46 15.67
CA ASN A 48 -6.79 10.71 16.46
C ASN A 48 -8.06 10.32 15.70
N ASP A 49 -8.26 10.81 14.49
CA ASP A 49 -9.43 10.50 13.69
C ASP A 49 -9.27 9.19 12.91
N THR A 50 -10.37 8.60 12.50
CA THR A 50 -10.37 7.47 11.57
C THR A 50 -9.82 7.91 10.21
N LYS A 51 -8.80 7.20 9.69
CA LYS A 51 -8.17 7.47 8.40
C LYS A 51 -8.31 6.28 7.46
N ILE A 52 -8.58 6.58 6.20
CA ILE A 52 -8.73 5.56 5.16
C ILE A 52 -7.74 5.83 4.03
N ILE A 53 -6.90 4.83 3.76
CA ILE A 53 -6.14 4.70 2.52
C ILE A 53 -7.05 3.97 1.53
N ALA A 54 -7.53 4.68 0.51
CA ALA A 54 -8.44 4.11 -0.47
C ALA A 54 -7.66 3.45 -1.62
N GLU A 55 -7.89 2.15 -1.84
CA GLU A 55 -7.10 1.38 -2.80
C GLU A 55 -7.78 1.31 -4.17
N ILE A 56 -7.04 1.67 -5.22
CA ILE A 56 -7.41 1.55 -6.63
C ILE A 56 -6.88 0.22 -7.16
N LYS A 57 -7.80 -0.72 -7.43
CA LYS A 57 -7.47 -2.09 -7.82
C LYS A 57 -8.42 -2.63 -8.87
N LYS A 58 -7.90 -2.91 -10.08
CA LYS A 58 -8.70 -3.43 -11.18
C LYS A 58 -9.05 -4.91 -11.02
N ALA A 59 -8.08 -5.71 -10.59
CA ALA A 59 -8.20 -7.16 -10.47
C ALA A 59 -7.40 -7.68 -9.28
N SER A 60 -7.65 -8.93 -8.88
CA SER A 60 -6.83 -9.66 -7.91
C SER A 60 -6.81 -11.17 -8.23
N PRO A 61 -5.78 -11.93 -7.80
CA PRO A 61 -5.71 -13.37 -8.00
C PRO A 61 -6.90 -14.14 -7.43
N SER A 62 -7.49 -13.67 -6.33
CA SER A 62 -8.60 -14.35 -5.64
C SER A 62 -9.98 -14.04 -6.22
N LYS A 63 -10.16 -12.89 -6.90
CA LYS A 63 -11.47 -12.41 -7.38
C LYS A 63 -11.54 -12.23 -8.90
N GLY A 64 -10.41 -12.30 -9.61
CA GLY A 64 -10.35 -11.90 -11.02
C GLY A 64 -10.58 -10.39 -11.19
N ILE A 65 -11.27 -9.99 -12.24
CA ILE A 65 -11.59 -8.59 -12.52
C ILE A 65 -12.65 -8.10 -11.52
N ILE A 66 -12.31 -7.07 -10.74
CA ILE A 66 -13.20 -6.43 -9.75
C ILE A 66 -13.99 -5.30 -10.41
N GLN A 67 -13.34 -4.51 -11.29
CA GLN A 67 -13.95 -3.38 -11.98
C GLN A 67 -13.73 -3.51 -13.48
N GLN A 68 -14.83 -3.75 -14.23
CA GLN A 68 -14.79 -3.90 -15.70
C GLN A 68 -14.47 -2.57 -16.38
N ASP A 69 -15.26 -1.53 -16.08
CA ASP A 69 -14.99 -0.16 -16.54
C ASP A 69 -14.05 0.53 -15.54
N PHE A 70 -12.75 0.31 -15.74
CA PHE A 70 -11.71 0.76 -14.83
C PHE A 70 -11.13 2.11 -15.30
N GLN A 71 -11.54 3.17 -14.60
CA GLN A 71 -11.11 4.56 -14.85
C GLN A 71 -10.31 5.08 -13.64
N PRO A 72 -9.00 4.79 -13.53
CA PRO A 72 -8.24 5.04 -12.29
C PRO A 72 -8.18 6.51 -11.87
N LEU A 73 -8.17 7.46 -12.83
CA LEU A 73 -8.16 8.89 -12.52
C LEU A 73 -9.50 9.34 -11.94
N GLN A 74 -10.61 8.89 -12.53
CA GLN A 74 -11.95 9.18 -11.99
C GLN A 74 -12.12 8.58 -10.59
N ILE A 75 -11.71 7.32 -10.39
CA ILE A 75 -11.77 6.65 -9.09
C ILE A 75 -10.94 7.40 -8.06
N ALA A 76 -9.74 7.88 -8.42
CA ALA A 76 -8.90 8.68 -7.54
C ALA A 76 -9.59 9.97 -7.09
N MET A 77 -10.27 10.67 -8.01
CA MET A 77 -11.03 11.88 -7.69
C MET A 77 -12.23 11.58 -6.79
N GLU A 78 -12.98 10.50 -7.07
CA GLU A 78 -14.09 10.08 -6.20
C GLU A 78 -13.61 9.76 -4.77
N TYR A 79 -12.45 9.10 -4.63
CA TYR A 79 -11.85 8.82 -3.33
C TYR A 79 -11.35 10.09 -2.63
N PHE A 80 -10.70 10.98 -3.37
CA PHE A 80 -10.23 12.27 -2.84
C PHE A 80 -11.41 13.11 -2.33
N ASN A 81 -12.48 13.27 -3.13
CA ASN A 81 -13.68 13.99 -2.74
C ASN A 81 -14.42 13.32 -1.56
N GLY A 82 -14.37 11.98 -1.49
CA GLY A 82 -14.95 11.21 -0.38
C GLY A 82 -14.19 11.31 0.94
N GLY A 83 -13.02 11.97 0.96
CA GLY A 83 -12.24 12.21 2.16
C GLY A 83 -11.14 11.17 2.43
N ALA A 84 -10.65 10.46 1.39
CA ALA A 84 -9.49 9.59 1.53
C ALA A 84 -8.29 10.35 2.11
N SER A 85 -7.58 9.73 3.04
CA SER A 85 -6.35 10.31 3.64
C SER A 85 -5.12 10.05 2.77
N ALA A 86 -5.16 9.00 1.96
CA ALA A 86 -4.16 8.65 0.96
C ALA A 86 -4.79 7.72 -0.09
N ILE A 87 -4.14 7.61 -1.26
CA ILE A 87 -4.52 6.65 -2.31
C ILE A 87 -3.47 5.55 -2.40
N SER A 88 -3.92 4.30 -2.39
CA SER A 88 -3.09 3.13 -2.71
C SER A 88 -3.34 2.71 -4.15
N ILE A 89 -2.28 2.52 -4.94
CA ILE A 89 -2.38 2.19 -6.36
C ILE A 89 -1.69 0.87 -6.62
N LEU A 90 -2.44 -0.14 -7.06
CA LEU A 90 -1.86 -1.39 -7.54
C LEU A 90 -1.08 -1.13 -8.82
N THR A 91 0.22 -1.48 -8.81
CA THR A 91 1.10 -1.30 -9.97
C THR A 91 1.56 -2.62 -10.59
N ASP A 92 1.34 -3.76 -9.92
CA ASP A 92 1.59 -5.08 -10.51
C ASP A 92 0.68 -5.33 -11.71
N GLU A 93 1.30 -5.58 -12.89
CA GLU A 93 0.56 -5.74 -14.14
C GLU A 93 -0.02 -7.14 -14.30
N LYS A 94 0.76 -8.16 -13.98
CA LYS A 94 0.42 -9.55 -14.31
C LYS A 94 -0.72 -10.10 -13.47
N PHE A 95 -0.70 -9.85 -12.17
CA PHE A 95 -1.65 -10.45 -11.22
C PHE A 95 -2.79 -9.51 -10.83
N PHE A 96 -2.55 -8.18 -10.91
CA PHE A 96 -3.52 -7.17 -10.48
C PHE A 96 -3.99 -6.25 -11.62
N GLN A 97 -3.45 -6.40 -12.82
CA GLN A 97 -3.74 -5.55 -13.98
C GLN A 97 -3.53 -4.04 -13.68
N GLY A 98 -2.57 -3.75 -12.80
CA GLY A 98 -2.14 -2.40 -12.46
C GLY A 98 -1.20 -1.81 -13.50
N LYS A 99 -0.78 -0.55 -13.30
CA LYS A 99 0.27 0.11 -14.09
C LYS A 99 0.95 1.16 -13.25
N ILE A 100 2.28 1.27 -13.36
CA ILE A 100 3.05 2.25 -12.61
C ILE A 100 2.75 3.70 -13.03
N ASP A 101 2.41 3.91 -14.30
CA ASP A 101 2.07 5.23 -14.86
C ASP A 101 0.84 5.87 -14.18
N TYR A 102 -0.03 5.08 -13.57
CA TYR A 102 -1.17 5.60 -12.81
C TYR A 102 -0.72 6.50 -11.65
N ILE A 103 0.45 6.24 -11.04
CA ILE A 103 1.01 7.06 -9.96
C ILE A 103 1.21 8.50 -10.46
N THR A 104 1.94 8.68 -11.57
CA THR A 104 2.21 10.02 -12.13
C THR A 104 0.93 10.73 -12.57
N ALA A 105 0.01 10.01 -13.22
CA ALA A 105 -1.25 10.57 -13.71
C ALA A 105 -2.16 11.00 -12.55
N ILE A 106 -2.28 10.20 -11.50
CA ILE A 106 -3.11 10.50 -10.33
C ILE A 106 -2.46 11.61 -9.49
N ARG A 107 -1.12 11.60 -9.33
CA ARG A 107 -0.41 12.66 -8.62
C ARG A 107 -0.66 14.06 -9.20
N ALA A 108 -0.88 14.16 -10.50
CA ALA A 108 -1.13 15.43 -11.18
C ALA A 108 -2.50 16.05 -10.85
N ILE A 109 -3.45 15.27 -10.32
CA ILE A 109 -4.84 15.71 -10.11
C ILE A 109 -5.29 15.71 -8.64
N ILE A 110 -4.52 15.12 -7.71
CA ILE A 110 -4.80 15.12 -6.28
C ILE A 110 -3.56 15.56 -5.51
N ASP A 111 -3.73 16.01 -4.28
CA ASP A 111 -2.65 16.51 -3.41
C ASP A 111 -2.43 15.71 -2.11
N ILE A 112 -3.09 14.56 -1.95
CA ILE A 112 -2.88 13.62 -0.85
C ILE A 112 -1.79 12.58 -1.18
N PRO A 113 -1.18 11.92 -0.17
CA PRO A 113 -0.13 10.92 -0.38
C PRO A 113 -0.54 9.75 -1.27
N ILE A 114 0.39 9.25 -2.09
CA ILE A 114 0.20 8.10 -2.98
C ILE A 114 1.12 6.97 -2.55
N LEU A 115 0.51 5.82 -2.19
CA LEU A 115 1.19 4.56 -1.92
C LEU A 115 1.29 3.73 -3.21
N ARG A 116 2.52 3.36 -3.61
CA ARG A 116 2.71 2.27 -4.57
C ARG A 116 2.48 0.93 -3.90
N LYS A 117 1.41 0.24 -4.24
CA LYS A 117 1.08 -1.11 -3.78
C LYS A 117 1.60 -2.13 -4.80
N ASP A 118 2.74 -2.73 -4.52
CA ASP A 118 3.45 -3.68 -5.38
C ASP A 118 4.28 -4.64 -4.52
N PHE A 119 4.86 -5.67 -5.13
CA PHE A 119 5.80 -6.60 -4.49
C PHE A 119 7.24 -6.09 -4.69
N ILE A 120 7.70 -5.29 -3.74
CA ILE A 120 9.03 -4.66 -3.78
C ILE A 120 10.05 -5.61 -3.15
N ILE A 121 11.00 -6.06 -3.98
CA ILE A 121 12.06 -7.02 -3.62
C ILE A 121 13.47 -6.52 -3.97
N ASP A 122 13.55 -5.38 -4.65
CA ASP A 122 14.81 -4.87 -5.20
C ASP A 122 14.86 -3.33 -5.05
N ASP A 123 16.05 -2.79 -4.84
CA ASP A 123 16.29 -1.35 -4.69
C ASP A 123 15.88 -0.55 -5.94
N TYR A 124 16.04 -1.13 -7.12
CA TYR A 124 15.58 -0.55 -8.37
C TYR A 124 14.11 -0.11 -8.30
N GLN A 125 13.25 -0.94 -7.68
CA GLN A 125 11.81 -0.62 -7.57
C GLN A 125 11.56 0.57 -6.64
N ILE A 126 12.42 0.83 -5.66
CA ILE A 126 12.31 2.00 -4.77
C ILE A 126 12.65 3.28 -5.55
N TYR A 127 13.75 3.30 -6.30
CA TYR A 127 14.09 4.41 -7.20
C TYR A 127 13.00 4.62 -8.26
N GLN A 128 12.48 3.54 -8.83
CA GLN A 128 11.35 3.59 -9.77
C GLN A 128 10.11 4.23 -9.13
N SER A 129 9.77 3.85 -7.89
CA SER A 129 8.63 4.44 -7.16
C SER A 129 8.78 5.95 -7.02
N LYS A 130 9.96 6.39 -6.61
CA LYS A 130 10.26 7.83 -6.49
C LYS A 130 10.21 8.56 -7.82
N PHE A 131 10.77 7.96 -8.88
CA PHE A 131 10.77 8.52 -10.23
C PHE A 131 9.35 8.75 -10.78
N TYR A 132 8.41 7.82 -10.50
CA TYR A 132 7.01 7.95 -10.90
C TYR A 132 6.19 8.84 -9.94
N GLY A 133 6.74 9.25 -8.82
CA GLY A 133 6.13 10.19 -7.89
C GLY A 133 5.28 9.55 -6.80
N ALA A 134 5.59 8.32 -6.40
CA ALA A 134 5.04 7.76 -5.17
C ALA A 134 5.56 8.53 -3.94
N ASP A 135 4.75 8.62 -2.91
CA ASP A 135 5.09 9.20 -1.61
C ASP A 135 5.40 8.09 -0.58
N ALA A 136 4.85 6.91 -0.81
CA ALA A 136 5.06 5.74 0.02
C ALA A 136 5.14 4.45 -0.81
N ILE A 137 5.73 3.41 -0.22
CA ILE A 137 5.83 2.06 -0.78
C ILE A 137 5.38 1.01 0.22
N LEU A 138 5.12 -0.20 -0.29
CA LEU A 138 4.85 -1.38 0.51
C LEU A 138 6.07 -2.29 0.58
N LEU A 139 6.46 -2.71 1.79
CA LEU A 139 7.40 -3.81 2.01
C LEU A 139 6.67 -4.95 2.74
N ILE A 140 6.74 -6.17 2.21
CA ILE A 140 5.95 -7.32 2.70
C ILE A 140 6.85 -8.23 3.55
N GLY A 141 6.48 -8.44 4.82
CA GLY A 141 7.26 -9.24 5.78
C GLY A 141 7.54 -10.66 5.32
N LYS A 142 6.53 -11.32 4.75
CA LYS A 142 6.65 -12.68 4.21
C LYS A 142 7.56 -12.79 2.97
N ALA A 143 7.80 -11.69 2.27
CA ALA A 143 8.60 -11.66 1.04
C ALA A 143 10.08 -11.34 1.30
N LEU A 144 10.44 -10.81 2.48
CA LEU A 144 11.77 -10.25 2.74
C LEU A 144 12.46 -10.90 3.95
N SER A 145 13.75 -11.17 3.83
CA SER A 145 14.62 -11.41 5.00
C SER A 145 14.80 -10.12 5.80
N LEU A 146 15.25 -10.23 7.04
CA LEU A 146 15.51 -9.04 7.88
C LEU A 146 16.56 -8.13 7.25
N GLU A 147 17.65 -8.70 6.72
CA GLU A 147 18.73 -7.95 6.08
C GLU A 147 18.24 -7.18 4.85
N LYS A 148 17.41 -7.85 4.01
CA LYS A 148 16.84 -7.21 2.81
C LYS A 148 15.84 -6.12 3.19
N LEU A 149 15.00 -6.36 4.23
CA LEU A 149 14.07 -5.36 4.76
C LEU A 149 14.82 -4.10 5.22
N ILE A 150 15.88 -4.26 6.03
CA ILE A 150 16.69 -3.13 6.52
C ILE A 150 17.27 -2.34 5.33
N SER A 151 17.90 -3.02 4.38
CA SER A 151 18.51 -2.38 3.21
C SER A 151 17.48 -1.59 2.39
N LEU A 152 16.32 -2.18 2.09
CA LEU A 152 15.27 -1.51 1.33
C LEU A 152 14.63 -0.35 2.11
N PHE A 153 14.49 -0.50 3.42
CA PHE A 153 13.97 0.55 4.30
C PHE A 153 14.91 1.76 4.35
N GLU A 154 16.22 1.55 4.50
CA GLU A 154 17.23 2.62 4.50
C GLU A 154 17.20 3.42 3.19
N ILE A 155 17.21 2.75 2.03
CA ILE A 155 17.10 3.40 0.71
C ILE A 155 15.80 4.21 0.60
N SER A 156 14.69 3.69 1.13
CA SER A 156 13.41 4.40 1.12
C SER A 156 13.47 5.70 1.93
N GLN A 157 14.13 5.67 3.10
CA GLN A 157 14.33 6.86 3.93
C GLN A 157 15.21 7.90 3.24
N GLU A 158 16.32 7.47 2.58
CA GLU A 158 17.19 8.37 1.81
C GLU A 158 16.44 9.09 0.68
N LEU A 159 15.45 8.40 0.06
CA LEU A 159 14.61 8.96 -1.00
C LEU A 159 13.37 9.69 -0.48
N ASN A 160 13.22 9.85 0.84
CA ASN A 160 12.03 10.44 1.48
C ASN A 160 10.73 9.77 1.01
N LEU A 161 10.72 8.43 1.04
CA LEU A 161 9.53 7.60 0.86
C LEU A 161 9.10 7.03 2.21
N ASP A 162 7.84 7.22 2.59
CA ASP A 162 7.26 6.49 3.70
C ASP A 162 7.10 5.00 3.34
N VAL A 163 7.20 4.12 4.34
CA VAL A 163 7.10 2.67 4.14
C VAL A 163 5.95 2.12 4.97
N ILE A 164 4.96 1.51 4.33
CA ILE A 164 4.06 0.56 5.00
C ILE A 164 4.75 -0.80 4.99
N TYR A 165 4.97 -1.36 6.18
CA TYR A 165 5.47 -2.71 6.33
C TYR A 165 4.32 -3.66 6.63
N GLU A 166 4.02 -4.54 5.67
CA GLU A 166 2.90 -5.49 5.77
C GLU A 166 3.29 -6.70 6.63
N VAL A 167 2.46 -6.98 7.62
CA VAL A 167 2.64 -8.00 8.66
C VAL A 167 1.49 -9.00 8.60
N HIS A 168 1.81 -10.29 8.69
CA HIS A 168 0.82 -11.37 8.74
C HIS A 168 0.84 -12.10 10.08
N ASP A 169 1.99 -12.14 10.75
CA ASP A 169 2.18 -12.81 12.02
C ASP A 169 3.21 -12.10 12.92
N GLU A 170 3.48 -12.69 14.07
CA GLU A 170 4.38 -12.13 15.08
C GLU A 170 5.85 -12.12 14.62
N ASP A 171 6.27 -13.07 13.80
CA ASP A 171 7.63 -13.10 13.25
C ASP A 171 7.86 -11.93 12.28
N ASP A 172 6.89 -11.63 11.41
CA ASP A 172 6.92 -10.45 10.56
C ASP A 172 6.94 -9.18 11.40
N PHE A 173 6.08 -9.08 12.42
CA PHE A 173 6.03 -7.94 13.31
C PHE A 173 7.39 -7.67 13.97
N ASN A 174 8.01 -8.72 14.53
CA ASN A 174 9.32 -8.62 15.17
C ASN A 174 10.45 -8.21 14.19
N LYS A 175 10.39 -8.65 12.93
CA LYS A 175 11.30 -8.17 11.89
C LYS A 175 11.15 -6.66 11.66
N GLY A 176 9.90 -6.17 11.56
CA GLY A 176 9.61 -4.74 11.41
C GLY A 176 10.12 -3.89 12.57
N ILE A 177 9.94 -4.36 13.81
CA ILE A 177 10.50 -3.69 15.00
C ILE A 177 12.03 -3.58 14.91
N LYS A 178 12.72 -4.67 14.55
CA LYS A 178 14.18 -4.68 14.41
C LYS A 178 14.68 -3.77 13.28
N ALA A 179 13.91 -3.65 12.20
CA ALA A 179 14.24 -2.74 11.10
C ALA A 179 13.90 -1.27 11.40
N GLY A 180 13.20 -0.97 12.50
CA GLY A 180 12.84 0.38 12.91
C GLY A 180 11.72 1.02 12.10
N VAL A 181 10.85 0.22 11.44
CA VAL A 181 9.72 0.75 10.67
C VAL A 181 8.72 1.47 11.57
N LYS A 182 7.98 2.42 10.99
CA LYS A 182 7.05 3.29 11.72
C LYS A 182 5.58 3.08 11.35
N ILE A 183 5.29 2.47 10.20
CA ILE A 183 3.93 2.22 9.74
C ILE A 183 3.77 0.72 9.51
N PHE A 184 2.96 0.07 10.33
CA PHE A 184 2.67 -1.36 10.28
C PHE A 184 1.30 -1.58 9.67
N GLY A 185 1.25 -2.27 8.54
CA GLY A 185 0.02 -2.74 7.91
C GLY A 185 -0.24 -4.20 8.30
N VAL A 186 -1.26 -4.48 9.10
CA VAL A 186 -1.63 -5.86 9.40
C VAL A 186 -2.64 -6.34 8.39
N ASN A 187 -2.22 -7.31 7.58
CA ASN A 187 -3.09 -7.92 6.60
C ASN A 187 -3.93 -9.02 7.26
N ASN A 188 -5.23 -8.75 7.38
CA ASN A 188 -6.20 -9.71 7.92
C ASN A 188 -6.49 -10.87 6.96
N ARG A 189 -6.00 -10.81 5.72
CA ARG A 189 -6.13 -11.89 4.73
C ARG A 189 -4.89 -12.78 4.77
N ASN A 190 -5.10 -14.07 4.98
CA ASN A 190 -4.07 -15.07 4.82
C ASN A 190 -3.69 -15.20 3.33
N LEU A 191 -2.39 -15.10 3.00
CA LEU A 191 -1.92 -15.16 1.61
C LEU A 191 -1.88 -16.60 1.02
N GLU A 192 -2.06 -17.61 1.86
CA GLU A 192 -2.02 -19.02 1.40
C GLU A 192 -3.39 -19.53 0.98
N ASN A 193 -4.43 -19.27 1.80
CA ASN A 193 -5.79 -19.78 1.62
C ASN A 193 -6.83 -18.68 1.32
N PHE A 194 -6.44 -17.40 1.36
CA PHE A 194 -7.27 -16.22 1.19
C PHE A 194 -8.36 -16.01 2.26
N ASP A 195 -8.35 -16.79 3.35
CA ASP A 195 -9.25 -16.55 4.48
C ASP A 195 -8.99 -15.18 5.11
N VAL A 196 -10.06 -14.57 5.63
CA VAL A 196 -10.01 -13.24 6.24
C VAL A 196 -10.41 -13.34 7.69
N ASP A 197 -9.54 -12.91 8.60
CA ASP A 197 -9.80 -12.77 10.02
C ASP A 197 -9.60 -11.31 10.46
N ASN A 198 -10.69 -10.55 10.56
CA ASN A 198 -10.65 -9.14 10.96
C ASN A 198 -10.13 -8.93 12.39
N ALA A 199 -10.08 -9.98 13.21
CA ALA A 199 -9.52 -9.91 14.56
C ALA A 199 -7.99 -9.96 14.58
N ASN A 200 -7.33 -10.36 13.47
CA ASN A 200 -5.87 -10.48 13.44
C ASN A 200 -5.16 -9.16 13.84
N VAL A 201 -5.62 -8.02 13.35
CA VAL A 201 -5.04 -6.70 13.68
C VAL A 201 -5.07 -6.40 15.18
N LEU A 202 -6.06 -6.92 15.92
CA LEU A 202 -6.22 -6.68 17.35
C LEU A 202 -5.07 -7.29 18.18
N ASN A 203 -4.42 -8.33 17.67
CA ASN A 203 -3.27 -8.95 18.34
C ASN A 203 -2.03 -8.04 18.43
N PHE A 204 -2.03 -6.92 17.69
CA PHE A 204 -0.90 -6.00 17.57
C PHE A 204 -1.13 -4.63 18.20
N ILE A 205 -2.37 -4.25 18.58
CA ILE A 205 -2.70 -2.93 19.10
C ILE A 205 -1.79 -2.53 20.27
N ASP A 206 -1.68 -3.40 21.26
CA ASP A 206 -0.89 -3.14 22.49
C ASP A 206 0.63 -3.33 22.28
N LYS A 207 1.04 -3.87 21.13
CA LYS A 207 2.45 -4.16 20.82
C LYS A 207 3.10 -3.07 19.96
N ILE A 208 2.29 -2.21 19.34
CA ILE A 208 2.80 -1.14 18.45
C ILE A 208 3.66 -0.17 19.26
N PRO A 209 4.90 0.13 18.81
CA PRO A 209 5.75 1.10 19.48
C PRO A 209 5.12 2.49 19.51
N ASN A 210 5.45 3.25 20.55
CA ASN A 210 5.09 4.67 20.63
C ASN A 210 5.55 5.41 19.35
N ASN A 211 4.72 6.30 18.84
CA ASN A 211 4.96 7.04 17.57
C ASN A 211 5.04 6.13 16.33
N SER A 212 4.42 4.97 16.37
CA SER A 212 4.19 4.13 15.19
C SER A 212 2.70 4.08 14.86
N ILE A 213 2.38 3.77 13.61
CA ILE A 213 1.02 3.70 13.07
C ILE A 213 0.66 2.24 12.83
N LEU A 214 -0.54 1.84 13.25
CA LEU A 214 -1.15 0.57 12.92
C LEU A 214 -2.24 0.79 11.87
N ILE A 215 -2.18 0.02 10.77
CA ILE A 215 -3.18 0.01 9.70
C ILE A 215 -3.80 -1.39 9.66
N SER A 216 -5.12 -1.47 9.62
CA SER A 216 -5.86 -2.70 9.29
C SER A 216 -6.02 -2.80 7.78
N GLU A 217 -5.51 -3.87 7.17
CA GLU A 217 -5.65 -4.15 5.75
C GLU A 217 -6.54 -5.37 5.52
N SER A 218 -7.38 -5.32 4.50
CA SER A 218 -8.36 -6.38 4.15
C SER A 218 -9.49 -6.55 5.16
N GLY A 219 -10.61 -7.14 4.70
CA GLY A 219 -11.71 -7.61 5.54
C GLY A 219 -12.81 -6.61 5.85
N ILE A 220 -12.66 -5.33 5.52
CA ILE A 220 -13.74 -4.35 5.68
C ILE A 220 -14.71 -4.46 4.50
N ASN A 221 -15.94 -4.90 4.78
CA ASN A 221 -17.02 -5.08 3.82
C ASN A 221 -18.29 -4.28 4.17
N SER A 222 -18.27 -3.58 5.30
CA SER A 222 -19.39 -2.75 5.77
C SER A 222 -18.89 -1.67 6.75
N LYS A 223 -19.74 -0.67 7.00
CA LYS A 223 -19.52 0.31 8.08
C LYS A 223 -19.42 -0.38 9.44
N ASN A 224 -20.24 -1.41 9.68
CA ASN A 224 -20.22 -2.15 10.93
C ASN A 224 -18.89 -2.85 11.20
N ASP A 225 -18.24 -3.43 10.17
CA ASP A 225 -16.90 -4.05 10.32
C ASP A 225 -15.87 -3.00 10.74
N LEU A 226 -15.93 -1.82 10.11
CA LEU A 226 -15.04 -0.71 10.45
C LEU A 226 -15.29 -0.23 11.89
N ASP A 227 -16.56 -0.02 12.28
CA ASP A 227 -16.91 0.48 13.62
C ASP A 227 -16.47 -0.47 14.74
N ILE A 228 -16.56 -1.78 14.52
CA ILE A 228 -16.06 -2.78 15.47
C ILE A 228 -14.56 -2.56 15.71
N LEU A 229 -13.77 -2.39 14.67
CA LEU A 229 -12.32 -2.19 14.78
C LEU A 229 -11.97 -0.81 15.36
N VAL A 230 -12.70 0.24 14.97
CA VAL A 230 -12.55 1.60 15.54
C VAL A 230 -12.82 1.58 17.04
N ASN A 231 -13.90 0.93 17.49
CA ASN A 231 -14.23 0.77 18.91
C ASN A 231 -13.20 -0.07 19.68
N SER A 232 -12.45 -0.93 18.97
CA SER A 232 -11.34 -1.69 19.52
C SER A 232 -10.01 -0.92 19.54
N GLY A 233 -9.96 0.33 19.02
CA GLY A 233 -8.79 1.19 19.03
C GLY A 233 -8.02 1.30 17.73
N VAL A 234 -8.41 0.60 16.66
CA VAL A 234 -7.80 0.75 15.33
C VAL A 234 -8.30 2.04 14.68
N LYS A 235 -7.40 2.86 14.15
CA LYS A 235 -7.76 4.17 13.56
C LYS A 235 -7.47 4.28 12.08
N ASN A 236 -6.56 3.47 11.56
CA ASN A 236 -6.14 3.57 10.16
C ASN A 236 -6.50 2.28 9.41
N PHE A 237 -7.03 2.44 8.21
CA PHE A 237 -7.54 1.34 7.39
C PHE A 237 -7.05 1.46 5.95
N LEU A 238 -6.70 0.33 5.32
CA LEU A 238 -6.51 0.24 3.87
C LEU A 238 -7.67 -0.56 3.30
N ILE A 239 -8.51 0.09 2.48
CA ILE A 239 -9.76 -0.48 1.96
C ILE A 239 -9.76 -0.43 0.44
N GLY A 240 -9.87 -1.59 -0.21
CA GLY A 240 -9.91 -1.72 -1.66
C GLY A 240 -11.24 -2.28 -2.17
N GLU A 241 -11.45 -3.59 -2.05
CA GLU A 241 -12.54 -4.31 -2.70
C GLU A 241 -13.91 -3.67 -2.43
N TYR A 242 -14.23 -3.36 -1.18
CA TYR A 242 -15.50 -2.76 -0.78
C TYR A 242 -15.76 -1.41 -1.47
N LEU A 243 -14.73 -0.57 -1.56
CA LEU A 243 -14.82 0.72 -2.25
C LEU A 243 -14.91 0.54 -3.77
N MET A 244 -14.12 -0.38 -4.34
CA MET A 244 -14.08 -0.61 -5.79
C MET A 244 -15.40 -1.11 -6.36
N ILE A 245 -16.12 -1.99 -5.66
CA ILE A 245 -17.42 -2.53 -6.11
C ILE A 245 -18.58 -1.56 -5.87
N SER A 246 -18.37 -0.50 -5.08
CA SER A 246 -19.41 0.48 -4.80
C SER A 246 -19.81 1.25 -6.07
N PRO A 247 -21.12 1.43 -6.31
CA PRO A 247 -21.60 2.24 -7.43
C PRO A 247 -21.34 3.74 -7.25
N ASN A 248 -21.17 4.21 -6.00
CA ASN A 248 -20.83 5.58 -5.65
C ASN A 248 -19.73 5.58 -4.59
N LYS A 249 -18.48 5.62 -5.07
CA LYS A 249 -17.28 5.47 -4.23
C LYS A 249 -17.08 6.64 -3.27
N GLU A 250 -17.38 7.88 -3.74
CA GLU A 250 -17.30 9.09 -2.94
C GLU A 250 -18.25 9.02 -1.74
N LEU A 251 -19.54 8.72 -1.98
CA LEU A 251 -20.55 8.62 -0.92
C LEU A 251 -20.22 7.48 0.04
N THR A 252 -19.80 6.33 -0.47
CA THR A 252 -19.45 5.17 0.36
C THR A 252 -18.29 5.48 1.30
N LEU A 253 -17.23 6.09 0.78
CA LEU A 253 -16.08 6.48 1.60
C LEU A 253 -16.47 7.54 2.65
N ASN A 254 -17.23 8.55 2.26
CA ASN A 254 -17.73 9.58 3.18
C ASN A 254 -18.60 8.99 4.31
N ASN A 255 -19.41 7.97 4.01
CA ASN A 255 -20.22 7.28 5.02
C ASN A 255 -19.36 6.41 5.97
N LEU A 256 -18.23 5.85 5.50
CA LEU A 256 -17.30 5.14 6.38
C LEU A 256 -16.60 6.07 7.38
N LEU A 257 -16.39 7.33 7.01
CA LEU A 257 -15.68 8.32 7.84
C LEU A 257 -16.57 9.06 8.83
N LYS A 258 -17.88 8.98 8.68
CA LYS A 258 -18.89 9.53 9.63
C LYS A 258 -19.17 8.56 10.76
#